data_bf553755fdb6e622e8841a06f4627169
#
_entry.id   bf553755fdb6e622e8841a06f4627169
#
_cell.length_a   1.000
_cell.length_b   1.000
_cell.length_c   1.000
_cell.angle_alpha   90.00
_cell.angle_beta   90.00
_cell.angle_gamma   90.00
#
_symmetry.space_group_name_H-M   'P 1'
#
loop_
_entity.id
_entity.type
_entity.pdbx_description
1 polymer ?
#
loop_
_entity_poly.entity_id
_entity_poly.type
_entity_poly.pdbx_seq_one_letter_code
_entity_poly.pdbx_strand_id
1 'polypeptide(L)'
;MTSPPEVALPPEVAERIGPFYVYALVDPRDNAVFYVGKGTGQRLLSHGREALLKADSGPRSDKVARIREIRRSGGEPRIDIVRHGIDEAEAFLIEAALIDCLDDLSNAVAGHGINQGRSPLTELAARYGAQPIDPGASPVVLIRLGPWRDEVIEIEPGTVRAGTGYKEGITPGELADATRAWWRISPSRIRREGIQHAVAVHEGVTRGVVVIGDWIQREDGR
;
A
#
# COMPACT_ATOMS: atom_id res chain seq x y z
N MET A 1 -2.66 8.42 -42.58
CA MET A 1 -3.08 8.33 -41.19
C MET A 1 -2.48 9.57 -40.50
N THR A 2 -3.28 10.59 -40.27
CA THR A 2 -2.88 11.80 -39.57
C THR A 2 -2.72 11.46 -38.09
N SER A 3 -1.54 11.72 -37.54
CA SER A 3 -1.33 11.64 -36.09
C SER A 3 -2.37 12.51 -35.38
N PRO A 4 -2.97 12.04 -34.28
CA PRO A 4 -3.89 12.89 -33.53
C PRO A 4 -3.16 14.16 -33.10
N PRO A 5 -3.86 15.31 -32.99
CA PRO A 5 -3.24 16.57 -32.61
C PRO A 5 -2.58 16.41 -31.25
N GLU A 6 -1.31 16.79 -31.17
CA GLU A 6 -0.57 16.85 -29.91
C GLU A 6 -1.26 17.90 -29.01
N VAL A 7 -1.93 17.45 -27.96
CA VAL A 7 -2.52 18.36 -26.98
C VAL A 7 -1.39 19.01 -26.20
N ALA A 8 -0.90 20.12 -26.72
CA ALA A 8 0.05 20.96 -26.01
C ALA A 8 -0.73 21.91 -25.07
N LEU A 9 -0.33 21.98 -23.83
CA LEU A 9 -0.87 22.99 -22.92
C LEU A 9 -0.29 24.35 -23.33
N PRO A 10 -1.12 25.34 -23.74
CA PRO A 10 -0.62 26.66 -24.07
C PRO A 10 0.16 27.25 -22.90
N PRO A 11 1.29 27.96 -23.12
CA PRO A 11 2.13 28.51 -22.06
C PRO A 11 1.34 29.37 -21.06
N GLU A 12 0.43 30.17 -21.55
CA GLU A 12 -0.45 31.03 -20.74
C GLU A 12 -1.42 30.23 -19.85
N VAL A 13 -1.80 29.03 -20.27
CA VAL A 13 -2.62 28.11 -19.44
C VAL A 13 -1.74 27.47 -18.37
N ALA A 14 -0.51 27.06 -18.74
CA ALA A 14 0.45 26.51 -17.80
C ALA A 14 0.80 27.49 -16.67
N GLU A 15 0.98 28.76 -16.97
CA GLU A 15 1.18 29.81 -15.98
C GLU A 15 -0.01 29.98 -15.02
N ARG A 16 -1.23 29.93 -15.54
CA ARG A 16 -2.46 30.09 -14.75
C ARG A 16 -2.81 28.88 -13.89
N ILE A 17 -2.42 27.67 -14.30
CA ILE A 17 -2.57 26.47 -13.50
C ILE A 17 -1.66 26.54 -12.27
N GLY A 18 -0.60 27.34 -12.32
CA GLY A 18 0.29 27.57 -11.19
C GLY A 18 1.42 26.55 -11.09
N PRO A 19 2.24 26.64 -10.01
CA PRO A 19 3.45 25.85 -9.90
C PRO A 19 3.18 24.35 -9.82
N PHE A 20 2.11 23.96 -9.10
CA PHE A 20 1.71 22.56 -8.95
C PHE A 20 0.22 22.35 -9.22
N TYR A 21 -0.11 21.16 -9.66
CA TYR A 21 -1.49 20.71 -9.87
C TYR A 21 -1.58 19.20 -9.65
N VAL A 22 -2.81 18.74 -9.37
CA VAL A 22 -3.16 17.33 -9.37
C VAL A 22 -4.08 17.06 -10.54
N TYR A 23 -3.85 15.97 -11.25
CA TYR A 23 -4.62 15.58 -12.43
C TYR A 23 -5.02 14.11 -12.36
N ALA A 24 -6.07 13.78 -13.09
CA ALA A 24 -6.55 12.42 -13.29
C ALA A 24 -6.50 12.06 -14.77
N LEU A 25 -6.16 10.81 -15.07
CA LEU A 25 -6.37 10.21 -16.38
C LEU A 25 -7.68 9.41 -16.35
N VAL A 26 -8.54 9.73 -17.29
CA VAL A 26 -9.89 9.17 -17.38
C VAL A 26 -10.02 8.39 -18.68
N ASP A 27 -10.54 7.19 -18.59
CA ASP A 27 -10.87 6.38 -19.76
C ASP A 27 -12.16 6.93 -20.39
N PRO A 28 -12.13 7.39 -21.65
CA PRO A 28 -13.32 7.99 -22.27
C PRO A 28 -14.42 6.98 -22.59
N ARG A 29 -14.15 5.68 -22.50
CA ARG A 29 -15.10 4.61 -22.81
C ARG A 29 -16.12 4.39 -21.69
N ASP A 30 -15.69 4.55 -20.45
CA ASP A 30 -16.50 4.29 -19.24
C ASP A 30 -16.49 5.44 -18.23
N ASN A 31 -15.73 6.52 -18.51
CA ASN A 31 -15.48 7.65 -17.61
C ASN A 31 -14.80 7.25 -16.28
N ALA A 32 -14.17 6.09 -16.22
CA ALA A 32 -13.41 5.67 -15.03
C ALA A 32 -12.07 6.42 -14.93
N VAL A 33 -11.78 6.92 -13.73
CA VAL A 33 -10.43 7.40 -13.40
C VAL A 33 -9.55 6.17 -13.22
N PHE A 34 -8.45 6.09 -13.96
CA PHE A 34 -7.51 4.96 -13.85
C PHE A 34 -6.12 5.36 -13.37
N TYR A 35 -5.84 6.65 -13.23
CA TYR A 35 -4.58 7.15 -12.72
C TYR A 35 -4.77 8.53 -12.13
N VAL A 36 -4.11 8.81 -11.00
CA VAL A 36 -3.98 10.13 -10.38
C VAL A 36 -2.50 10.48 -10.29
N GLY A 37 -2.17 11.75 -10.49
CA GLY A 37 -0.78 12.20 -10.35
C GLY A 37 -0.67 13.70 -10.10
N LYS A 38 0.43 14.09 -9.47
CA LYS A 38 0.82 15.50 -9.39
C LYS A 38 1.71 15.89 -10.56
N GLY A 39 1.69 17.14 -10.94
CA GLY A 39 2.50 17.69 -12.01
C GLY A 39 2.87 19.14 -11.84
N THR A 40 3.86 19.56 -12.63
CA THR A 40 4.32 20.92 -12.75
C THR A 40 4.48 21.26 -14.24
N GLY A 41 4.11 22.46 -14.66
CA GLY A 41 4.29 22.92 -16.05
C GLY A 41 3.74 21.92 -17.07
N GLN A 42 4.54 21.54 -18.06
CA GLN A 42 4.17 20.63 -19.15
C GLN A 42 4.25 19.11 -18.82
N ARG A 43 4.56 18.74 -17.58
CA ARG A 43 4.78 17.34 -17.20
C ARG A 43 3.55 16.44 -17.42
N LEU A 44 2.39 17.01 -17.38
CA LEU A 44 1.10 16.39 -17.68
C LEU A 44 1.11 15.62 -19.01
N LEU A 45 1.77 16.17 -20.04
CA LEU A 45 1.80 15.61 -21.39
C LEU A 45 2.86 14.51 -21.58
N SER A 46 3.79 14.39 -20.63
CA SER A 46 4.88 13.40 -20.72
C SER A 46 4.38 11.96 -20.72
N HIS A 47 3.24 11.69 -20.08
CA HIS A 47 2.67 10.33 -20.01
C HIS A 47 2.21 9.80 -21.37
N GLY A 48 1.66 10.67 -22.21
CA GLY A 48 1.35 10.29 -23.60
C GLY A 48 2.58 9.93 -24.40
N ARG A 49 3.65 10.72 -24.26
CA ARG A 49 4.95 10.45 -24.89
C ARG A 49 5.62 9.19 -24.33
N GLU A 50 5.60 8.99 -23.02
CA GLU A 50 6.18 7.81 -22.39
C GLU A 50 5.53 6.51 -22.88
N ALA A 51 4.22 6.50 -23.08
CA ALA A 51 3.49 5.36 -23.63
C ALA A 51 3.83 5.07 -25.10
N LEU A 52 4.27 6.10 -25.85
CA LEU A 52 4.73 5.95 -27.24
C LEU A 52 6.20 5.50 -27.32
N LEU A 53 7.06 6.03 -26.46
CA LEU A 53 8.51 5.80 -26.50
C LEU A 53 8.92 4.46 -25.88
N LYS A 54 8.17 3.94 -24.90
CA LYS A 54 8.43 2.63 -24.27
C LYS A 54 7.74 1.48 -25.01
N ALA A 55 7.87 1.45 -26.34
CA ALA A 55 7.23 0.40 -27.11
C ALA A 55 7.79 -1.01 -26.85
N ASP A 56 9.06 -1.17 -26.41
CA ASP A 56 9.74 -2.48 -26.47
C ASP A 56 10.59 -2.92 -25.29
N SER A 57 10.81 -2.14 -24.22
CA SER A 57 11.74 -2.59 -23.19
C SER A 57 11.46 -2.00 -21.80
N GLY A 58 10.83 -2.77 -20.92
CA GLY A 58 10.71 -2.49 -19.50
C GLY A 58 9.44 -3.05 -18.87
N PRO A 59 9.36 -3.19 -17.52
CA PRO A 59 8.15 -3.63 -16.85
C PRO A 59 7.00 -2.69 -17.24
N ARG A 60 5.94 -3.26 -17.81
CA ARG A 60 4.75 -2.52 -18.25
C ARG A 60 4.03 -2.00 -17.01
N SER A 61 4.07 -0.70 -16.76
CA SER A 61 3.18 -0.13 -15.76
C SER A 61 1.74 -0.25 -16.27
N ASP A 62 0.81 -0.58 -15.38
CA ASP A 62 -0.62 -0.73 -15.69
C ASP A 62 -1.19 0.51 -16.35
N LYS A 63 -0.71 1.70 -15.94
CA LYS A 63 -1.01 2.98 -16.59
C LYS A 63 -0.71 2.98 -18.10
N VAL A 64 0.49 2.55 -18.47
CA VAL A 64 0.90 2.52 -19.90
C VAL A 64 0.09 1.48 -20.67
N ALA A 65 -0.21 0.34 -20.06
CA ALA A 65 -1.05 -0.68 -20.66
C ALA A 65 -2.46 -0.13 -20.95
N ARG A 66 -3.07 0.56 -19.99
CA ARG A 66 -4.41 1.17 -20.13
C ARG A 66 -4.44 2.26 -21.22
N ILE A 67 -3.44 3.14 -21.26
CA ILE A 67 -3.32 4.16 -22.32
C ILE A 67 -3.27 3.51 -23.71
N ARG A 68 -2.48 2.45 -23.87
CA ARG A 68 -2.37 1.73 -25.15
C ARG A 68 -3.68 1.06 -25.55
N GLU A 69 -4.40 0.50 -24.61
CA GLU A 69 -5.70 -0.11 -24.84
C GLU A 69 -6.72 0.91 -25.35
N ILE A 70 -6.83 2.07 -24.69
CA ILE A 70 -7.67 3.18 -25.11
C ILE A 70 -7.32 3.60 -26.55
N ARG A 71 -6.04 3.76 -26.87
CA ARG A 71 -5.61 4.13 -28.21
C ARG A 71 -5.92 3.09 -29.27
N ARG A 72 -5.81 1.81 -28.94
CA ARG A 72 -6.20 0.73 -29.86
C ARG A 72 -7.70 0.75 -30.18
N SER A 73 -8.53 1.24 -29.26
CA SER A 73 -9.96 1.45 -29.49
C SER A 73 -10.30 2.75 -30.25
N GLY A 74 -9.28 3.50 -30.70
CA GLY A 74 -9.44 4.75 -31.45
C GLY A 74 -9.66 6.01 -30.60
N GLY A 75 -9.52 5.90 -29.26
CA GLY A 75 -9.66 7.01 -28.33
C GLY A 75 -8.30 7.55 -27.83
N GLU A 76 -8.37 8.61 -27.04
CA GLU A 76 -7.26 9.13 -26.21
C GLU A 76 -7.74 9.30 -24.77
N PRO A 77 -6.91 9.06 -23.76
CA PRO A 77 -7.27 9.34 -22.38
C PRO A 77 -7.66 10.81 -22.21
N ARG A 78 -8.76 11.06 -21.52
CA ARG A 78 -9.10 12.42 -21.08
C ARG A 78 -8.25 12.79 -19.89
N ILE A 79 -7.78 14.03 -19.84
CA ILE A 79 -6.99 14.57 -18.75
C ILE A 79 -7.85 15.59 -18.02
N ASP A 80 -8.16 15.30 -16.77
CA ASP A 80 -8.91 16.22 -15.91
C ASP A 80 -7.95 16.84 -14.89
N ILE A 81 -7.95 18.18 -14.78
CA ILE A 81 -7.26 18.89 -13.69
C ILE A 81 -8.19 18.85 -12.47
N VAL A 82 -7.79 18.10 -11.45
CA VAL A 82 -8.55 17.96 -10.21
C VAL A 82 -8.38 19.17 -9.31
N ARG A 83 -7.13 19.68 -9.23
CA ARG A 83 -6.79 20.89 -8.45
C ARG A 83 -5.58 21.55 -9.06
N HIS A 84 -5.55 22.87 -9.01
CA HIS A 84 -4.44 23.68 -9.50
C HIS A 84 -4.25 24.94 -8.63
N GLY A 85 -3.15 25.70 -8.85
CA GLY A 85 -2.84 26.89 -8.08
C GLY A 85 -2.46 26.56 -6.63
N ILE A 86 -1.85 25.43 -6.41
CA ILE A 86 -1.49 24.87 -5.10
C ILE A 86 0.03 24.75 -4.97
N ASP A 87 0.50 24.59 -3.74
CA ASP A 87 1.90 24.30 -3.48
C ASP A 87 2.21 22.78 -3.57
N GLU A 88 3.48 22.41 -3.41
CA GLU A 88 3.89 21.03 -3.54
C GLU A 88 3.35 20.12 -2.43
N ALA A 89 3.29 20.63 -1.20
CA ALA A 89 2.80 19.86 -0.06
C ALA A 89 1.29 19.59 -0.18
N GLU A 90 0.54 20.60 -0.60
CA GLU A 90 -0.89 20.47 -0.92
C GLU A 90 -1.11 19.47 -2.06
N ALA A 91 -0.30 19.54 -3.12
CA ALA A 91 -0.40 18.59 -4.23
C ALA A 91 -0.16 17.14 -3.79
N PHE A 92 0.81 16.90 -2.91
CA PHE A 92 1.07 15.57 -2.34
C PHE A 92 -0.10 15.06 -1.50
N LEU A 93 -0.66 15.91 -0.63
CA LEU A 93 -1.79 15.52 0.22
C LEU A 93 -3.03 15.18 -0.59
N ILE A 94 -3.34 15.98 -1.62
CA ILE A 94 -4.50 15.76 -2.48
C ILE A 94 -4.31 14.49 -3.32
N GLU A 95 -3.13 14.30 -3.92
CA GLU A 95 -2.80 13.09 -4.67
C GLU A 95 -2.96 11.84 -3.79
N ALA A 96 -2.37 11.85 -2.59
CA ALA A 96 -2.45 10.74 -1.65
C ALA A 96 -3.89 10.41 -1.25
N ALA A 97 -4.69 11.43 -0.90
CA ALA A 97 -6.09 11.24 -0.52
C ALA A 97 -6.93 10.66 -1.66
N LEU A 98 -6.68 11.08 -2.90
CA LEU A 98 -7.37 10.53 -4.07
C LEU A 98 -6.95 9.09 -4.35
N ILE A 99 -5.66 8.76 -4.24
CA ILE A 99 -5.16 7.39 -4.41
C ILE A 99 -5.77 6.46 -3.35
N ASP A 100 -5.92 6.94 -2.10
CA ASP A 100 -6.50 6.17 -1.01
C ASP A 100 -8.02 5.97 -1.12
N CYS A 101 -8.71 6.85 -1.85
CA CYS A 101 -10.17 6.84 -1.95
C CYS A 101 -10.72 6.23 -3.24
N LEU A 102 -9.94 6.24 -4.31
CA LEU A 102 -10.35 5.71 -5.61
C LEU A 102 -9.85 4.28 -5.77
N ASP A 103 -10.77 3.38 -6.12
CA ASP A 103 -10.45 1.99 -6.41
C ASP A 103 -9.93 1.85 -7.86
N ASP A 104 -9.28 0.74 -8.17
CA ASP A 104 -8.82 0.34 -9.51
C ASP A 104 -7.85 1.31 -10.22
N LEU A 105 -7.11 2.10 -9.44
CA LEU A 105 -6.07 2.95 -9.99
C LEU A 105 -4.84 2.15 -10.42
N SER A 106 -4.25 2.55 -11.53
CA SER A 106 -2.97 2.02 -12.04
C SER A 106 -1.73 2.68 -11.40
N ASN A 107 -1.89 3.30 -10.24
CA ASN A 107 -0.79 3.86 -9.48
C ASN A 107 0.07 2.74 -8.87
N ALA A 108 1.37 2.74 -9.19
CA ALA A 108 2.28 1.68 -8.75
C ALA A 108 2.63 1.75 -7.25
N VAL A 109 2.37 2.88 -6.61
CA VAL A 109 2.72 3.14 -5.20
C VAL A 109 1.51 3.78 -4.52
N ALA A 110 1.23 3.32 -3.30
CA ALA A 110 0.28 4.00 -2.42
C ALA A 110 0.69 5.47 -2.21
N GLY A 111 -0.29 6.33 -1.97
CA GLY A 111 -0.04 7.76 -1.76
C GLY A 111 0.94 8.04 -0.62
N HIS A 112 1.50 9.24 -0.60
CA HIS A 112 2.40 9.68 0.48
C HIS A 112 1.64 9.77 1.81
N GLY A 113 2.31 9.44 2.93
CA GLY A 113 1.70 9.52 4.25
C GLY A 113 0.87 8.29 4.64
N ILE A 114 1.30 7.10 4.24
CA ILE A 114 0.63 5.80 4.48
C ILE A 114 0.07 5.66 5.92
N ASN A 115 0.77 6.18 6.92
CA ASN A 115 0.32 6.13 8.33
C ASN A 115 -0.81 7.12 8.66
N GLN A 116 -1.12 8.05 7.76
CA GLN A 116 -2.16 9.07 7.90
C GLN A 116 -3.23 8.97 6.81
N GLY A 117 -3.14 7.97 5.95
CA GLY A 117 -4.06 7.71 4.87
C GLY A 117 -5.42 7.17 5.32
N ARG A 118 -6.25 6.78 4.36
CA ARG A 118 -7.56 6.18 4.61
C ARG A 118 -7.43 4.99 5.56
N SER A 119 -8.13 5.04 6.68
CA SER A 119 -8.18 3.98 7.69
C SER A 119 -9.59 3.86 8.26
N PRO A 120 -10.07 2.66 8.58
CA PRO A 120 -11.30 2.50 9.34
C PRO A 120 -11.22 3.24 10.67
N LEU A 121 -12.32 3.86 11.09
CA LEU A 121 -12.36 4.57 12.38
C LEU A 121 -12.03 3.64 13.55
N THR A 122 -12.42 2.38 13.47
CA THR A 122 -12.10 1.33 14.45
C THR A 122 -10.59 1.14 14.63
N GLU A 123 -9.84 1.18 13.53
CA GLU A 123 -8.37 1.08 13.56
C GLU A 123 -7.73 2.33 14.15
N LEU A 124 -8.23 3.52 13.80
CA LEU A 124 -7.76 4.77 14.40
C LEU A 124 -8.05 4.82 15.90
N ALA A 125 -9.25 4.38 16.30
CA ALA A 125 -9.63 4.29 17.72
C ALA A 125 -8.75 3.29 18.48
N ALA A 126 -8.45 2.13 17.88
CA ALA A 126 -7.53 1.16 18.46
C ALA A 126 -6.11 1.70 18.59
N ARG A 127 -5.62 2.42 17.55
CA ARG A 127 -4.27 2.98 17.54
C ARG A 127 -4.08 4.12 18.53
N TYR A 128 -4.98 5.10 18.52
CA TYR A 128 -4.84 6.31 19.35
C TYR A 128 -5.45 6.18 20.74
N GLY A 129 -6.40 5.26 20.93
CA GLY A 129 -7.00 4.95 22.22
C GLY A 129 -6.28 3.86 23.02
N ALA A 130 -5.26 3.22 22.44
CA ALA A 130 -4.51 2.17 23.11
C ALA A 130 -3.82 2.69 24.37
N GLN A 131 -4.03 1.97 25.47
CA GLN A 131 -3.27 2.24 26.69
C GLN A 131 -1.87 1.63 26.57
N PRO A 132 -0.83 2.30 27.13
CA PRO A 132 0.51 1.73 27.17
C PRO A 132 0.51 0.38 27.87
N ILE A 133 1.20 -0.60 27.30
CA ILE A 133 1.45 -1.87 27.99
C ILE A 133 2.48 -1.63 29.09
N ASP A 134 2.18 -2.07 30.30
CA ASP A 134 3.20 -2.17 31.35
C ASP A 134 4.05 -3.43 31.14
N PRO A 135 5.32 -3.31 30.75
CA PRO A 135 6.18 -4.47 30.51
C PRO A 135 6.68 -5.12 31.80
N GLY A 136 6.31 -4.58 32.99
CA GLY A 136 6.96 -4.90 34.25
C GLY A 136 6.63 -6.27 34.85
N ALA A 137 5.62 -6.98 34.38
CA ALA A 137 5.11 -8.13 35.12
C ALA A 137 5.62 -9.51 34.64
N SER A 138 5.91 -9.70 33.36
CA SER A 138 6.36 -11.01 32.84
C SER A 138 7.10 -10.86 31.52
N PRO A 139 8.18 -11.61 31.29
CA PRO A 139 8.87 -11.62 30.02
C PRO A 139 7.97 -12.12 28.89
N VAL A 140 7.84 -11.33 27.84
CA VAL A 140 7.05 -11.66 26.65
C VAL A 140 7.90 -11.50 25.40
N VAL A 141 7.55 -12.20 24.33
CA VAL A 141 8.08 -11.91 23.01
C VAL A 141 7.08 -11.06 22.23
N LEU A 142 7.53 -9.92 21.72
CA LEU A 142 6.72 -9.09 20.83
C LEU A 142 6.89 -9.55 19.39
N ILE A 143 5.80 -9.94 18.77
CA ILE A 143 5.75 -10.38 17.38
C ILE A 143 5.11 -9.27 16.55
N ARG A 144 5.93 -8.62 15.71
CA ARG A 144 5.42 -7.59 14.81
C ARG A 144 4.79 -8.23 13.59
N LEU A 145 3.50 -7.99 13.40
CA LEU A 145 2.74 -8.42 12.23
C LEU A 145 2.72 -7.28 11.19
N GLY A 146 3.06 -7.61 9.94
CA GLY A 146 2.84 -6.73 8.78
C GLY A 146 1.37 -6.73 8.36
N PRO A 147 1.03 -6.07 7.23
CA PRO A 147 -0.26 -6.24 6.58
C PRO A 147 -0.51 -7.70 6.21
N TRP A 148 -1.78 -8.10 6.22
CA TRP A 148 -2.17 -9.47 5.85
C TRP A 148 -1.74 -9.81 4.42
N ARG A 149 -1.25 -11.05 4.27
CA ARG A 149 -0.96 -11.67 2.98
C ARG A 149 -1.54 -13.06 2.97
N ASP A 150 -2.30 -13.38 1.93
CA ASP A 150 -2.75 -14.74 1.67
C ASP A 150 -1.54 -15.55 1.22
N GLU A 151 -1.13 -16.48 2.07
CA GLU A 151 0.05 -17.29 1.85
C GLU A 151 -0.13 -18.64 2.55
N VAL A 152 -0.18 -19.70 1.78
CA VAL A 152 -0.31 -21.06 2.33
C VAL A 152 1.09 -21.57 2.67
N ILE A 153 1.38 -21.65 3.97
CA ILE A 153 2.67 -22.15 4.47
C ILE A 153 2.45 -23.35 5.38
N GLU A 154 3.11 -24.43 5.08
CA GLU A 154 3.22 -25.57 6.01
C GLU A 154 4.19 -25.21 7.14
N ILE A 155 3.66 -25.15 8.37
CA ILE A 155 4.43 -24.81 9.57
C ILE A 155 5.07 -26.04 10.19
N GLU A 156 4.33 -27.15 10.15
CA GLU A 156 4.73 -28.49 10.60
C GLU A 156 4.09 -29.52 9.67
N PRO A 157 4.58 -30.76 9.58
CA PRO A 157 3.98 -31.76 8.75
C PRO A 157 2.45 -31.93 9.02
N GLY A 158 1.65 -31.59 8.01
CA GLY A 158 0.19 -31.61 8.10
C GLY A 158 -0.46 -30.38 8.75
N THR A 159 0.31 -29.39 9.21
CA THR A 159 -0.22 -28.14 9.78
C THR A 159 0.06 -26.97 8.85
N VAL A 160 -0.99 -26.41 8.30
CA VAL A 160 -0.92 -25.33 7.31
C VAL A 160 -1.55 -24.05 7.86
N ARG A 161 -0.89 -22.91 7.67
CA ARG A 161 -1.51 -21.60 7.89
C ARG A 161 -1.91 -20.96 6.55
N ALA A 162 -3.06 -20.30 6.53
CA ALA A 162 -3.66 -19.71 5.33
C ALA A 162 -3.22 -18.27 5.06
N GLY A 163 -2.42 -17.68 5.95
CA GLY A 163 -1.97 -16.30 5.77
C GLY A 163 -0.98 -15.86 6.84
N THR A 164 -0.39 -14.70 6.63
CA THR A 164 0.53 -14.07 7.57
C THR A 164 0.24 -12.58 7.67
N GLY A 165 0.51 -11.99 8.84
CA GLY A 165 0.23 -10.59 9.09
C GLY A 165 -1.08 -10.36 9.84
N TYR A 166 -1.58 -9.13 9.76
CA TYR A 166 -2.81 -8.70 10.41
C TYR A 166 -3.80 -8.10 9.39
N LYS A 167 -5.08 -8.39 9.58
CA LYS A 167 -6.22 -7.77 8.88
C LYS A 167 -7.31 -7.43 9.89
N GLU A 168 -8.14 -6.45 9.59
CA GLU A 168 -9.33 -6.18 10.39
C GLU A 168 -10.27 -7.39 10.35
N GLY A 169 -10.88 -7.71 11.49
CA GLY A 169 -11.76 -8.89 11.61
C GLY A 169 -11.03 -10.24 11.63
N ILE A 170 -9.69 -10.25 11.79
CA ILE A 170 -8.93 -11.50 11.96
C ILE A 170 -9.48 -12.30 13.14
N THR A 171 -9.71 -13.57 12.94
CA THR A 171 -10.16 -14.46 14.01
C THR A 171 -9.02 -14.77 14.99
N PRO A 172 -9.33 -15.13 16.26
CA PRO A 172 -8.30 -15.53 17.22
C PRO A 172 -7.39 -16.66 16.74
N GLY A 173 -7.94 -17.63 15.98
CA GLY A 173 -7.17 -18.72 15.39
C GLY A 173 -6.20 -18.22 14.32
N GLU A 174 -6.68 -17.42 13.36
CA GLU A 174 -5.82 -16.83 12.32
C GLU A 174 -4.73 -15.94 12.94
N LEU A 175 -5.06 -15.18 14.00
CA LEU A 175 -4.08 -14.35 14.71
C LEU A 175 -3.01 -15.20 15.40
N ALA A 176 -3.40 -16.28 16.06
CA ALA A 176 -2.47 -17.22 16.67
C ALA A 176 -1.55 -17.85 15.61
N ASP A 177 -2.10 -18.28 14.50
CA ASP A 177 -1.33 -18.86 13.39
C ASP A 177 -0.40 -17.83 12.73
N ALA A 178 -0.84 -16.59 12.53
CA ALA A 178 -0.01 -15.51 12.01
C ALA A 178 1.13 -15.13 12.99
N THR A 179 0.93 -15.39 14.28
CA THR A 179 1.92 -15.11 15.33
C THR A 179 2.93 -16.27 15.47
N ARG A 180 2.63 -17.45 14.94
CA ARG A 180 3.54 -18.60 14.95
C ARG A 180 4.70 -18.44 13.99
N ALA A 181 5.78 -19.21 14.26
CA ALA A 181 6.91 -19.60 13.42
C ALA A 181 7.31 -18.61 12.29
N TRP A 182 8.54 -18.45 11.94
CA TRP A 182 9.75 -19.01 12.52
C TRP A 182 10.59 -17.85 13.00
N TRP A 183 10.72 -17.68 14.29
CA TRP A 183 11.34 -16.49 14.86
C TRP A 183 12.80 -16.78 15.23
N ARG A 184 13.68 -15.85 14.89
CA ARG A 184 15.09 -15.93 15.31
C ARG A 184 15.20 -15.48 16.77
N ILE A 185 15.06 -16.45 17.68
CA ILE A 185 15.23 -16.22 19.11
C ILE A 185 16.14 -17.30 19.69
N SER A 186 17.06 -16.90 20.58
CA SER A 186 17.98 -17.83 21.20
C SER A 186 17.24 -18.77 22.20
N PRO A 187 17.38 -20.10 22.06
CA PRO A 187 16.82 -21.04 23.03
C PRO A 187 17.31 -20.82 24.47
N SER A 188 18.54 -20.37 24.61
CA SER A 188 19.10 -20.02 25.94
C SER A 188 18.40 -18.82 26.57
N ARG A 189 18.03 -17.82 25.74
CA ARG A 189 17.27 -16.67 26.20
C ARG A 189 15.86 -17.03 26.62
N ILE A 190 15.17 -17.86 25.82
CA ILE A 190 13.82 -18.33 26.16
C ILE A 190 13.81 -18.98 27.55
N ARG A 191 14.74 -19.92 27.79
CA ARG A 191 14.84 -20.63 29.07
C ARG A 191 15.24 -19.72 30.22
N ARG A 192 16.21 -18.86 30.01
CA ARG A 192 16.71 -17.93 31.04
C ARG A 192 15.64 -16.95 31.51
N GLU A 193 14.86 -16.43 30.57
CA GLU A 193 13.84 -15.41 30.84
C GLU A 193 12.47 -16.03 31.12
N GLY A 194 12.27 -17.31 30.91
CA GLY A 194 10.99 -18.00 31.19
C GLY A 194 9.84 -17.49 30.30
N ILE A 195 10.13 -17.20 29.04
CA ILE A 195 9.16 -16.63 28.10
C ILE A 195 8.04 -17.63 27.81
N GLN A 196 6.81 -17.29 28.18
CA GLN A 196 5.63 -18.12 27.98
C GLN A 196 4.55 -17.48 27.13
N HIS A 197 4.69 -16.19 26.78
CA HIS A 197 3.68 -15.46 26.05
C HIS A 197 4.31 -14.74 24.85
N ALA A 198 3.56 -14.77 23.75
CA ALA A 198 3.81 -13.95 22.56
C ALA A 198 2.72 -12.88 22.46
N VAL A 199 3.11 -11.64 22.22
CA VAL A 199 2.20 -10.51 22.02
C VAL A 199 2.24 -10.13 20.54
N ALA A 200 1.14 -10.33 19.86
CA ALA A 200 0.96 -9.90 18.48
C ALA A 200 0.78 -8.38 18.42
N VAL A 201 1.63 -7.70 17.66
CA VAL A 201 1.60 -6.24 17.54
C VAL A 201 1.51 -5.86 16.06
N HIS A 202 0.53 -5.06 15.71
CA HIS A 202 0.40 -4.46 14.39
C HIS A 202 0.28 -2.94 14.53
N GLU A 203 1.14 -2.21 13.82
CA GLU A 203 1.21 -0.74 13.86
C GLU A 203 1.28 -0.13 15.27
N GLY A 204 2.04 -0.78 16.16
CA GLY A 204 2.22 -0.32 17.53
C GLY A 204 1.09 -0.69 18.49
N VAL A 205 0.02 -1.31 18.02
CA VAL A 205 -1.13 -1.74 18.83
C VAL A 205 -1.07 -3.24 19.10
N THR A 206 -1.28 -3.64 20.36
CA THR A 206 -1.46 -5.05 20.72
C THR A 206 -2.77 -5.57 20.13
N ARG A 207 -2.68 -6.64 19.35
CA ARG A 207 -3.83 -7.29 18.70
C ARG A 207 -4.28 -8.56 19.42
N GLY A 208 -3.38 -9.15 20.18
CA GLY A 208 -3.66 -10.32 21.01
C GLY A 208 -2.45 -10.83 21.75
N VAL A 209 -2.71 -11.67 22.75
CA VAL A 209 -1.69 -12.39 23.50
C VAL A 209 -1.89 -13.87 23.27
N VAL A 210 -0.83 -14.56 22.90
CA VAL A 210 -0.85 -16.01 22.63
C VAL A 210 0.01 -16.69 23.69
N VAL A 211 -0.53 -17.74 24.32
CA VAL A 211 0.23 -18.60 25.21
C VAL A 211 1.07 -19.53 24.36
N ILE A 212 2.35 -19.62 24.66
CA ILE A 212 3.29 -20.50 23.96
C ILE A 212 3.23 -21.86 24.65
N GLY A 213 2.77 -22.90 23.92
CA GLY A 213 2.78 -24.27 24.41
C GLY A 213 4.19 -24.84 24.37
N ASP A 214 4.77 -24.90 23.18
CA ASP A 214 6.09 -25.47 22.96
C ASP A 214 6.95 -24.60 22.03
N TRP A 215 8.26 -24.74 22.18
CA TRP A 215 9.27 -24.15 21.32
C TRP A 215 9.91 -25.25 20.47
N ILE A 216 9.71 -25.16 19.16
CA ILE A 216 10.26 -26.10 18.19
C ILE A 216 11.41 -25.43 17.46
N GLN A 217 12.56 -26.08 17.40
CA GLN A 217 13.70 -25.59 16.65
C GLN A 217 13.77 -26.28 15.29
N ARG A 218 13.90 -25.49 14.23
CA ARG A 218 14.13 -26.04 12.89
C ARG A 218 15.56 -26.55 12.73
N GLU A 219 15.74 -27.50 11.81
CA GLU A 219 17.06 -28.07 11.47
C GLU A 219 18.01 -26.98 10.89
N ASP A 220 17.47 -25.91 10.29
CA ASP A 220 18.24 -24.76 9.79
C ASP A 220 18.65 -23.75 10.87
N GLY A 221 18.40 -24.07 12.15
CA GLY A 221 18.74 -23.24 13.30
C GLY A 221 17.82 -22.04 13.55
N ARG A 222 16.64 -22.04 12.98
CA ARG A 222 15.59 -21.01 13.21
C ARG A 222 14.53 -21.48 14.18
#